data_51035a5ea935974bbc7d2a3889eaac09
#
_entry.id   51035a5ea935974bbc7d2a3889eaac09
#
_cell.length_a   1.000
_cell.length_b   1.000
_cell.length_c   1.000
_cell.angle_alpha   90.00
_cell.angle_beta   90.00
_cell.angle_gamma   90.00
#
_symmetry.space_group_name_H-M   'P 1'
#
loop_
_entity.id
_entity.type
_entity.pdbx_description
1 polymer ?
#
loop_
_entity_poly.entity_id
_entity_poly.type
_entity_poly.pdbx_seq_one_letter_code
_entity_poly.pdbx_strand_id
1 'polypeptide(L)'
;ILPPHIAVPHFRVGGASFSGSGFLPDSVRPFSVESDPAKPGFKVKHLQIPNGLTGVNVARRKKYLEKLNQFYGVADATDSDGFQEAFKLIGSREAQIAFQLDQESEQLRQRYGRRTIGQSCLLARRLVQRGVPFVTVNYKGWDTHNDLVTRLKDGYAGAKTPMGLIPSLDLALSSLIQDLKQQGMLDDTLVVVMGEFGRTPKLNTRGGRDHWPRVFSALFAGGGVAGGQIIGASDRTGESPKDNPITPADLAASIYHLLGINPTTQLPTSDGRPVRLTPAGSRVISELT
;
A
#
# COMPACT_ATOMS: atom_id res chain seq x y z
N ILE A 1 -8.04 16.64 -1.01
CA ILE A 1 -7.28 17.02 0.21
C ILE A 1 -6.86 15.76 0.99
N LEU A 2 -6.84 14.62 0.34
CA LEU A 2 -6.25 13.40 0.93
C LEU A 2 -4.76 13.33 0.61
N PRO A 3 -3.93 12.73 1.49
CA PRO A 3 -2.52 12.50 1.18
C PRO A 3 -2.36 11.72 -0.13
N PRO A 4 -1.34 12.05 -0.96
CA PRO A 4 -1.18 11.41 -2.26
C PRO A 4 -0.74 9.94 -2.15
N HIS A 5 -0.16 9.55 -1.02
CA HIS A 5 0.20 8.16 -0.74
C HIS A 5 -0.31 7.77 0.64
N ILE A 6 -1.18 6.76 0.69
CA ILE A 6 -1.76 6.23 1.94
C ILE A 6 -1.41 4.75 2.09
N ALA A 7 -0.91 4.37 3.26
CA ALA A 7 -0.58 2.99 3.60
C ALA A 7 -1.58 2.40 4.62
N VAL A 8 -2.11 1.22 4.34
CA VAL A 8 -3.15 0.53 5.11
C VAL A 8 -2.71 -0.90 5.47
N PRO A 9 -2.80 -1.31 6.73
CA PRO A 9 -2.97 -0.48 7.91
C PRO A 9 -1.72 0.30 8.30
N HIS A 10 -0.52 -0.13 7.86
CA HIS A 10 0.76 0.47 8.22
C HIS A 10 1.70 0.50 7.02
N PHE A 11 2.53 1.52 6.94
CA PHE A 11 3.69 1.55 6.05
C PHE A 11 4.91 0.99 6.78
N ARG A 12 4.93 -0.30 7.03
CA ARG A 12 6.04 -0.96 7.70
C ARG A 12 6.60 -2.04 6.80
N VAL A 13 7.85 -1.90 6.42
CA VAL A 13 8.58 -2.88 5.61
C VAL A 13 9.52 -3.68 6.53
N GLY A 14 9.29 -4.98 6.59
CA GLY A 14 10.16 -5.90 7.34
C GLY A 14 10.24 -5.62 8.85
N GLY A 15 11.32 -6.08 9.47
CA GLY A 15 11.62 -5.84 10.88
C GLY A 15 12.26 -4.48 11.18
N ALA A 16 12.63 -3.72 10.15
CA ALA A 16 13.26 -2.41 10.29
C ALA A 16 12.21 -1.29 10.26
N SER A 17 12.52 -0.17 10.89
CA SER A 17 11.70 1.04 10.90
C SER A 17 11.88 1.87 9.62
N PHE A 18 11.82 1.23 8.45
CA PHE A 18 11.77 1.93 7.18
C PHE A 18 10.38 2.54 7.00
N SER A 19 10.20 3.75 7.44
CA SER A 19 8.96 4.50 7.27
C SER A 19 9.21 5.88 6.68
N GLY A 20 10.37 6.07 6.07
CA GLY A 20 10.80 7.37 5.59
C GLY A 20 10.59 7.58 4.10
N SER A 21 10.81 8.79 3.69
CA SER A 21 10.85 9.26 2.31
C SER A 21 12.20 8.97 1.61
N GLY A 22 13.15 8.32 2.31
CA GLY A 22 14.52 8.16 1.82
C GLY A 22 15.22 9.50 1.70
N PHE A 23 15.72 9.84 0.50
CA PHE A 23 16.31 11.14 0.20
C PHE A 23 15.28 12.18 -0.25
N LEU A 24 14.03 11.79 -0.42
CA LEU A 24 12.94 12.70 -0.78
C LEU A 24 12.48 13.52 0.43
N PRO A 25 11.85 14.68 0.24
CA PRO A 25 11.31 15.48 1.32
C PRO A 25 10.30 14.71 2.18
N ASP A 26 10.21 15.05 3.45
CA ASP A 26 9.24 14.44 4.37
C ASP A 26 7.77 14.65 3.95
N SER A 27 7.49 15.67 3.16
CA SER A 27 6.17 15.96 2.59
C SER A 27 5.63 14.84 1.69
N VAL A 28 6.51 14.02 1.09
CA VAL A 28 6.11 12.87 0.27
C VAL A 28 6.07 11.55 1.04
N ARG A 29 6.29 11.60 2.36
CA ARG A 29 6.20 10.41 3.20
C ARG A 29 4.79 9.83 3.17
N PRO A 30 4.64 8.49 3.04
CA PRO A 30 3.33 7.85 3.07
C PRO A 30 2.57 8.13 4.37
N PHE A 31 1.32 8.52 4.25
CA PHE A 31 0.41 8.61 5.40
C PHE A 31 0.01 7.19 5.84
N SER A 32 0.44 6.79 7.03
CA SER A 32 0.11 5.48 7.59
C SER A 32 -1.17 5.57 8.44
N VAL A 33 -2.13 4.70 8.17
CA VAL A 33 -3.43 4.68 8.88
C VAL A 33 -3.27 4.30 10.36
N GLU A 34 -2.28 3.47 10.69
CA GLU A 34 -1.90 3.02 12.04
C GLU A 34 -3.05 2.35 12.83
N SER A 35 -4.06 1.88 12.13
CA SER A 35 -5.25 1.23 12.69
C SER A 35 -5.71 0.11 11.78
N ASP A 36 -6.15 -1.02 12.35
CA ASP A 36 -6.68 -2.15 11.60
C ASP A 36 -8.12 -1.89 11.15
N PRO A 37 -8.42 -1.81 9.84
CA PRO A 37 -9.77 -1.55 9.33
C PRO A 37 -10.79 -2.65 9.65
N ALA A 38 -10.33 -3.84 10.03
CA ALA A 38 -11.21 -4.94 10.41
C ALA A 38 -11.73 -4.86 11.85
N LYS A 39 -11.11 -4.04 12.68
CA LYS A 39 -11.51 -3.93 14.10
C LYS A 39 -12.83 -3.17 14.24
N PRO A 40 -13.70 -3.59 15.18
CA PRO A 40 -14.88 -2.81 15.55
C PRO A 40 -14.48 -1.39 15.97
N GLY A 41 -15.25 -0.40 15.52
CA GLY A 41 -14.97 1.00 15.84
C GLY A 41 -13.71 1.55 15.19
N PHE A 42 -13.27 0.98 14.06
CA PHE A 42 -12.14 1.46 13.30
C PHE A 42 -12.19 2.97 13.10
N LYS A 43 -11.12 3.64 13.44
CA LYS A 43 -10.94 5.09 13.28
C LYS A 43 -9.46 5.39 13.03
N VAL A 44 -9.20 6.40 12.22
CA VAL A 44 -7.85 6.93 12.01
C VAL A 44 -7.56 7.98 13.06
N LYS A 45 -6.65 7.67 14.00
CA LYS A 45 -6.38 8.51 15.19
C LYS A 45 -6.08 9.97 14.85
N HIS A 46 -5.26 10.19 13.84
CA HIS A 46 -4.77 11.52 13.48
C HIS A 46 -5.77 12.37 12.72
N LEU A 47 -6.92 11.79 12.32
CA LEU A 47 -8.01 12.52 11.65
C LEU A 47 -9.13 12.91 12.62
N GLN A 48 -9.03 12.53 13.89
CA GLN A 48 -10.04 12.87 14.88
C GLN A 48 -9.67 14.18 15.57
N ILE A 49 -10.61 15.10 15.59
CA ILE A 49 -10.51 16.25 16.48
C ILE A 49 -10.61 15.70 17.91
N PRO A 50 -9.61 15.92 18.77
CA PRO A 50 -9.65 15.45 20.15
C PRO A 50 -10.93 15.86 20.87
N ASN A 51 -11.43 14.99 21.76
CA ASN A 51 -12.63 15.25 22.54
C ASN A 51 -12.52 16.61 23.25
N GLY A 52 -13.59 17.39 23.17
CA GLY A 52 -13.66 18.76 23.72
C GLY A 52 -13.10 19.86 22.81
N LEU A 53 -12.61 19.52 21.63
CA LEU A 53 -12.22 20.50 20.61
C LEU A 53 -13.24 20.53 19.47
N THR A 54 -13.44 21.73 18.92
CA THR A 54 -14.22 21.95 17.70
C THR A 54 -13.30 22.37 16.57
N GLY A 55 -13.77 22.30 15.32
CA GLY A 55 -13.02 22.81 14.16
C GLY A 55 -12.59 24.27 14.33
N VAL A 56 -13.41 25.10 15.00
CA VAL A 56 -13.10 26.49 15.35
C VAL A 56 -11.90 26.55 16.30
N ASN A 57 -11.83 25.65 17.29
CA ASN A 57 -10.72 25.58 18.22
C ASN A 57 -9.42 25.13 17.54
N VAL A 58 -9.49 24.22 16.59
CA VAL A 58 -8.34 23.77 15.78
C VAL A 58 -7.80 24.95 14.95
N ALA A 59 -8.65 25.65 14.24
CA ALA A 59 -8.27 26.83 13.45
C ALA A 59 -7.65 27.94 14.32
N ARG A 60 -8.21 28.19 15.50
CA ARG A 60 -7.68 29.18 16.45
C ARG A 60 -6.29 28.78 16.98
N ARG A 61 -6.08 27.49 17.30
CA ARG A 61 -4.77 26.98 17.73
C ARG A 61 -3.71 27.13 16.64
N LYS A 62 -4.07 26.85 15.39
CA LYS A 62 -3.19 27.09 14.24
C LYS A 62 -2.74 28.56 14.22
N LYS A 63 -3.67 29.50 14.30
CA LYS A 63 -3.38 30.94 14.28
C LYS A 63 -2.51 31.38 15.49
N TYR A 64 -2.71 30.77 16.65
CA TYR A 64 -1.83 31.06 17.80
C TYR A 64 -0.41 30.54 17.60
N LEU A 65 -0.26 29.36 17.02
CA LEU A 65 1.04 28.78 16.75
C LEU A 65 1.81 29.62 15.72
N GLU A 66 1.16 30.04 14.65
CA GLU A 66 1.73 30.96 13.65
C GLU A 66 2.24 32.26 14.30
N LYS A 67 1.46 32.87 15.19
CA LYS A 67 1.89 34.08 15.92
C LYS A 67 3.04 33.82 16.89
N LEU A 68 3.08 32.68 17.56
CA LEU A 68 4.18 32.33 18.47
C LEU A 68 5.47 32.12 17.67
N ASN A 69 5.42 31.45 16.53
CA ASN A 69 6.58 31.24 15.67
C ASN A 69 7.14 32.57 15.16
N GLN A 70 6.27 33.49 14.73
CA GLN A 70 6.67 34.84 14.35
C GLN A 70 7.34 35.60 15.50
N PHE A 71 6.81 35.48 16.72
CA PHE A 71 7.35 36.16 17.89
C PHE A 71 8.73 35.65 18.31
N TYR A 72 8.94 34.32 18.25
CA TYR A 72 10.20 33.70 18.65
C TYR A 72 11.24 33.62 17.51
N GLY A 73 10.92 34.11 16.30
CA GLY A 73 11.85 34.07 15.16
C GLY A 73 12.27 32.63 14.78
N VAL A 74 11.49 31.64 15.19
CA VAL A 74 11.72 30.23 14.80
C VAL A 74 11.36 30.15 13.33
N ALA A 75 12.30 29.71 12.49
CA ALA A 75 12.04 29.38 11.09
C ALA A 75 10.78 28.48 11.08
N ASP A 76 9.77 28.94 10.35
CA ASP A 76 8.38 28.57 10.59
C ASP A 76 8.15 27.07 10.34
N ALA A 77 8.22 26.27 11.38
CA ALA A 77 7.82 24.86 11.32
C ALA A 77 6.33 24.71 10.88
N THR A 78 5.54 25.80 10.97
CA THR A 78 4.15 25.87 10.50
C THR A 78 4.04 26.19 9.01
N ASP A 79 5.10 26.69 8.39
CA ASP A 79 5.20 26.91 6.94
C ASP A 79 5.67 25.65 6.19
N SER A 80 6.04 24.58 6.92
CA SER A 80 6.28 23.31 6.24
C SER A 80 5.00 22.82 5.59
N ASP A 81 5.07 22.48 4.31
CA ASP A 81 3.94 21.96 3.52
C ASP A 81 3.21 20.82 4.27
N GLY A 82 3.95 19.95 4.97
CA GLY A 82 3.39 18.85 5.74
C GLY A 82 2.53 19.28 6.93
N PHE A 83 2.87 20.40 7.60
CA PHE A 83 2.05 20.93 8.70
C PHE A 83 0.72 21.52 8.18
N GLN A 84 0.78 22.28 7.09
CA GLN A 84 -0.40 22.85 6.45
C GLN A 84 -1.34 21.75 5.93
N GLU A 85 -0.79 20.70 5.33
CA GLU A 85 -1.56 19.54 4.87
C GLU A 85 -2.22 18.78 6.03
N ALA A 86 -1.51 18.58 7.14
CA ALA A 86 -2.07 17.93 8.32
C ALA A 86 -3.28 18.70 8.88
N PHE A 87 -3.21 20.04 8.97
CA PHE A 87 -4.34 20.86 9.42
C PHE A 87 -5.51 20.83 8.43
N LYS A 88 -5.25 20.86 7.12
CA LYS A 88 -6.30 20.72 6.09
C LYS A 88 -6.98 19.36 6.22
N LEU A 89 -6.22 18.30 6.44
CA LEU A 89 -6.71 16.94 6.56
C LEU A 89 -7.60 16.75 7.81
N ILE A 90 -7.14 17.22 8.99
CA ILE A 90 -7.90 17.14 10.25
C ILE A 90 -9.22 17.91 10.16
N GLY A 91 -9.25 19.05 9.47
CA GLY A 91 -10.43 19.87 9.28
C GLY A 91 -11.37 19.42 8.15
N SER A 92 -10.96 18.47 7.32
CA SER A 92 -11.74 18.04 6.15
C SER A 92 -12.75 16.96 6.51
N ARG A 93 -14.04 17.30 6.33
CA ARG A 93 -15.14 16.33 6.46
C ARG A 93 -15.04 15.23 5.40
N GLU A 94 -14.63 15.58 4.19
CA GLU A 94 -14.43 14.64 3.07
C GLU A 94 -13.34 13.61 3.40
N ALA A 95 -12.24 14.07 4.00
CA ALA A 95 -11.18 13.17 4.45
C ALA A 95 -11.70 12.22 5.53
N GLN A 96 -12.44 12.70 6.52
CA GLN A 96 -13.04 11.84 7.55
C GLN A 96 -13.99 10.80 6.96
N ILE A 97 -14.84 11.19 6.01
CA ILE A 97 -15.78 10.30 5.32
C ILE A 97 -15.05 9.24 4.49
N ALA A 98 -13.90 9.57 3.90
CA ALA A 98 -13.12 8.62 3.11
C ALA A 98 -12.74 7.36 3.91
N PHE A 99 -12.43 7.53 5.19
CA PHE A 99 -12.02 6.44 6.08
C PHE A 99 -13.18 5.75 6.81
N GLN A 100 -14.42 6.18 6.65
CA GLN A 100 -15.58 5.61 7.33
C GLN A 100 -16.08 4.35 6.61
N LEU A 101 -15.56 3.18 6.99
CA LEU A 101 -15.97 1.89 6.43
C LEU A 101 -17.38 1.45 6.85
N ASP A 102 -17.94 2.03 7.89
CA ASP A 102 -19.31 1.82 8.36
C ASP A 102 -20.37 2.40 7.40
N GLN A 103 -19.97 3.25 6.46
CA GLN A 103 -20.83 3.71 5.38
C GLN A 103 -21.01 2.66 4.26
N GLU A 104 -20.15 1.64 4.20
CA GLU A 104 -20.31 0.53 3.26
C GLU A 104 -21.30 -0.48 3.82
N SER A 105 -22.11 -1.08 2.93
CA SER A 105 -23.07 -2.09 3.34
C SER A 105 -22.38 -3.29 3.99
N GLU A 106 -23.05 -3.91 4.98
CA GLU A 106 -22.53 -5.11 5.62
C GLU A 106 -22.27 -6.23 4.60
N GLN A 107 -23.15 -6.37 3.60
CA GLN A 107 -22.99 -7.33 2.52
C GLN A 107 -21.70 -7.10 1.72
N LEU A 108 -21.38 -5.86 1.38
CA LEU A 108 -20.14 -5.53 0.67
C LEU A 108 -18.91 -5.81 1.55
N ARG A 109 -18.95 -5.41 2.81
CA ARG A 109 -17.89 -5.67 3.76
C ARG A 109 -17.62 -7.15 3.97
N GLN A 110 -18.67 -7.99 3.98
CA GLN A 110 -18.55 -9.45 4.04
C GLN A 110 -17.99 -10.04 2.75
N ARG A 111 -18.37 -9.51 1.58
CA ARG A 111 -17.84 -9.94 0.29
C ARG A 111 -16.31 -9.78 0.21
N TYR A 112 -15.76 -8.68 0.73
CA TYR A 112 -14.31 -8.48 0.84
C TYR A 112 -13.65 -9.35 1.92
N GLY A 113 -14.42 -9.93 2.81
CA GLY A 113 -13.94 -10.63 4.02
C GLY A 113 -13.68 -9.65 5.18
N ARG A 114 -14.10 -10.09 6.38
CA ARG A 114 -14.01 -9.29 7.63
C ARG A 114 -12.62 -9.34 8.29
N ARG A 115 -11.60 -9.77 7.54
CA ARG A 115 -10.20 -9.78 7.96
C ARG A 115 -9.51 -8.47 7.59
N THR A 116 -8.34 -8.23 8.21
CA THR A 116 -7.51 -7.04 7.94
C THR A 116 -7.31 -6.81 6.45
N ILE A 117 -6.92 -7.84 5.68
CA ILE A 117 -6.68 -7.68 4.23
C ILE A 117 -7.94 -7.27 3.48
N GLY A 118 -9.09 -7.91 3.74
CA GLY A 118 -10.34 -7.60 3.06
C GLY A 118 -10.81 -6.18 3.34
N GLN A 119 -10.81 -5.76 4.60
CA GLN A 119 -11.23 -4.41 4.97
C GLN A 119 -10.20 -3.35 4.55
N SER A 120 -8.91 -3.72 4.44
CA SER A 120 -7.87 -2.83 3.88
C SER A 120 -8.04 -2.63 2.38
N CYS A 121 -8.36 -3.69 1.62
CA CYS A 121 -8.67 -3.58 0.19
C CYS A 121 -9.94 -2.75 -0.05
N LEU A 122 -10.98 -2.93 0.75
CA LEU A 122 -12.19 -2.10 0.67
C LEU A 122 -11.89 -0.62 0.97
N LEU A 123 -11.04 -0.35 1.98
CA LEU A 123 -10.61 1.01 2.28
C LEU A 123 -9.78 1.58 1.12
N ALA A 124 -8.87 0.79 0.53
CA ALA A 124 -8.07 1.22 -0.63
C ALA A 124 -8.97 1.63 -1.80
N ARG A 125 -9.99 0.83 -2.14
CA ARG A 125 -10.97 1.19 -3.18
C ARG A 125 -11.66 2.53 -2.88
N ARG A 126 -12.10 2.75 -1.62
CA ARG A 126 -12.73 4.01 -1.20
C ARG A 126 -11.80 5.22 -1.34
N LEU A 127 -10.51 5.03 -1.02
CA LEU A 127 -9.51 6.09 -1.11
C LEU A 127 -9.22 6.46 -2.57
N VAL A 128 -9.02 5.45 -3.44
CA VAL A 128 -8.84 5.66 -4.88
C VAL A 128 -10.07 6.35 -5.49
N GLN A 129 -11.27 5.91 -5.15
CA GLN A 129 -12.52 6.54 -5.59
C GLN A 129 -12.60 8.04 -5.22
N ARG A 130 -11.84 8.48 -4.22
CA ARG A 130 -11.75 9.88 -3.76
C ARG A 130 -10.49 10.59 -4.23
N GLY A 131 -9.83 10.03 -5.24
CA GLY A 131 -8.69 10.66 -5.91
C GLY A 131 -7.36 10.49 -5.20
N VAL A 132 -7.20 9.50 -4.29
CA VAL A 132 -5.89 9.13 -3.78
C VAL A 132 -5.14 8.36 -4.87
N PRO A 133 -4.03 8.89 -5.41
CA PRO A 133 -3.37 8.29 -6.56
C PRO A 133 -2.57 7.03 -6.22
N PHE A 134 -2.15 6.86 -4.96
CA PHE A 134 -1.34 5.71 -4.57
C PHE A 134 -1.75 5.16 -3.19
N VAL A 135 -2.12 3.88 -3.13
CA VAL A 135 -2.47 3.20 -1.88
C VAL A 135 -1.66 1.92 -1.74
N THR A 136 -0.93 1.80 -0.64
CA THR A 136 -0.23 0.57 -0.27
C THR A 136 -1.07 -0.22 0.72
N VAL A 137 -1.40 -1.47 0.40
CA VAL A 137 -2.06 -2.40 1.32
C VAL A 137 -1.04 -3.42 1.81
N ASN A 138 -0.74 -3.38 3.10
CA ASN A 138 0.25 -4.27 3.72
C ASN A 138 -0.44 -5.48 4.34
N TYR A 139 -0.13 -6.68 3.87
CA TYR A 139 -0.68 -7.91 4.37
C TYR A 139 0.40 -8.79 5.02
N LYS A 140 0.44 -8.79 6.34
CA LYS A 140 1.41 -9.53 7.15
C LYS A 140 1.11 -11.02 7.20
N GLY A 141 2.13 -11.82 7.54
CA GLY A 141 1.98 -13.24 7.84
C GLY A 141 2.59 -14.17 6.80
N TRP A 142 3.02 -13.66 5.66
CA TRP A 142 3.59 -14.44 4.55
C TRP A 142 5.02 -14.92 4.79
N ASP A 143 5.67 -14.44 5.84
CA ASP A 143 6.99 -14.91 6.28
C ASP A 143 6.86 -16.26 7.01
N THR A 144 6.64 -17.31 6.23
CA THR A 144 6.19 -18.63 6.67
C THR A 144 7.34 -19.61 6.82
N HIS A 145 8.26 -19.35 7.74
CA HIS A 145 9.40 -20.23 8.05
C HIS A 145 9.00 -21.54 8.75
N ASN A 146 7.75 -21.69 9.16
CA ASN A 146 7.17 -22.87 9.80
C ASN A 146 5.69 -23.01 9.48
N ASP A 147 5.15 -24.20 9.62
CA ASP A 147 3.70 -24.48 9.51
C ASP A 147 3.03 -23.88 8.26
N LEU A 148 3.76 -23.89 7.12
CA LEU A 148 3.36 -23.24 5.88
C LEU A 148 1.91 -23.59 5.49
N VAL A 149 1.60 -24.88 5.42
CA VAL A 149 0.31 -25.36 4.93
C VAL A 149 -0.84 -24.84 5.80
N THR A 150 -0.68 -24.96 7.12
CA THR A 150 -1.68 -24.47 8.08
C THR A 150 -1.87 -22.96 7.96
N ARG A 151 -0.77 -22.19 7.88
CA ARG A 151 -0.83 -20.71 7.76
C ARG A 151 -1.47 -20.27 6.47
N LEU A 152 -1.15 -20.94 5.37
CA LEU A 152 -1.69 -20.58 4.06
C LEU A 152 -3.16 -20.96 3.92
N LYS A 153 -3.57 -22.14 4.43
CA LYS A 153 -4.89 -22.71 4.22
C LYS A 153 -5.88 -22.38 5.35
N ASP A 154 -5.52 -22.66 6.59
CA ASP A 154 -6.43 -22.70 7.72
C ASP A 154 -6.25 -21.54 8.72
N GLY A 155 -5.17 -20.78 8.60
CA GLY A 155 -4.72 -19.82 9.62
C GLY A 155 -3.83 -20.50 10.66
N TYR A 156 -3.49 -19.79 11.73
CA TYR A 156 -2.64 -20.37 12.79
C TYR A 156 -3.46 -20.84 13.99
N ALA A 157 -2.87 -21.71 14.78
CA ALA A 157 -3.49 -22.27 15.99
C ALA A 157 -4.07 -21.17 16.90
N GLY A 158 -5.36 -21.30 17.24
CA GLY A 158 -6.10 -20.32 18.05
C GLY A 158 -6.93 -19.28 17.27
N ALA A 159 -6.93 -19.31 15.93
CA ALA A 159 -7.85 -18.49 15.14
C ALA A 159 -9.29 -18.99 15.33
N LYS A 160 -10.16 -18.14 15.87
CA LYS A 160 -11.60 -18.47 16.09
C LYS A 160 -12.38 -18.71 14.79
N THR A 161 -11.87 -18.21 13.67
CA THR A 161 -12.38 -18.46 12.33
C THR A 161 -11.18 -18.88 11.48
N PRO A 162 -11.10 -20.17 11.12
CA PRO A 162 -10.01 -20.67 10.31
C PRO A 162 -10.14 -20.12 8.88
N MET A 163 -9.31 -19.16 8.56
CA MET A 163 -9.17 -18.62 7.22
C MET A 163 -7.71 -18.22 7.04
N GLY A 164 -6.98 -19.01 6.28
CA GLY A 164 -5.57 -18.80 6.02
C GLY A 164 -5.27 -17.60 5.15
N LEU A 165 -4.01 -17.40 4.87
CA LEU A 165 -3.53 -16.26 4.09
C LEU A 165 -4.04 -16.29 2.65
N ILE A 166 -4.02 -17.46 2.00
CA ILE A 166 -4.50 -17.61 0.61
C ILE A 166 -6.00 -17.35 0.49
N PRO A 167 -6.89 -18.03 1.23
CA PRO A 167 -8.34 -17.76 1.12
C PRO A 167 -8.69 -16.30 1.46
N SER A 168 -7.99 -15.70 2.42
CA SER A 168 -8.24 -14.29 2.77
C SER A 168 -7.82 -13.33 1.68
N LEU A 169 -6.68 -13.59 1.02
CA LEU A 169 -6.20 -12.80 -0.11
C LEU A 169 -7.11 -12.99 -1.33
N ASP A 170 -7.47 -14.24 -1.64
CA ASP A 170 -8.35 -14.57 -2.77
C ASP A 170 -9.69 -13.83 -2.67
N LEU A 171 -10.34 -13.90 -1.51
CA LEU A 171 -11.60 -13.20 -1.25
C LEU A 171 -11.45 -11.68 -1.35
N ALA A 172 -10.38 -11.11 -0.78
CA ALA A 172 -10.15 -9.67 -0.80
C ALA A 172 -9.83 -9.16 -2.20
N LEU A 173 -8.95 -9.85 -2.92
CA LEU A 173 -8.49 -9.43 -4.25
C LEU A 173 -9.59 -9.59 -5.30
N SER A 174 -10.28 -10.73 -5.34
CA SER A 174 -11.39 -10.95 -6.27
C SER A 174 -12.51 -9.93 -6.07
N SER A 175 -12.82 -9.61 -4.80
CA SER A 175 -13.80 -8.57 -4.48
C SER A 175 -13.34 -7.17 -4.90
N LEU A 176 -12.06 -6.85 -4.70
CA LEU A 176 -11.48 -5.57 -5.13
C LEU A 176 -11.58 -5.39 -6.65
N ILE A 177 -11.16 -6.39 -7.42
CA ILE A 177 -11.19 -6.34 -8.89
C ILE A 177 -12.63 -6.23 -9.39
N GLN A 178 -13.56 -7.02 -8.83
CA GLN A 178 -14.97 -6.94 -9.20
C GLN A 178 -15.59 -5.58 -8.86
N ASP A 179 -15.28 -5.03 -7.68
CA ASP A 179 -15.82 -3.75 -7.23
C ASP A 179 -15.26 -2.60 -8.09
N LEU A 180 -13.96 -2.57 -8.36
CA LEU A 180 -13.35 -1.60 -9.27
C LEU A 180 -13.99 -1.66 -10.66
N LYS A 181 -14.21 -2.87 -11.19
CA LYS A 181 -14.89 -3.06 -12.48
C LYS A 181 -16.33 -2.56 -12.44
N GLN A 182 -17.10 -2.91 -11.40
CA GLN A 182 -18.49 -2.47 -11.25
C GLN A 182 -18.63 -0.95 -11.10
N GLN A 183 -17.62 -0.29 -10.52
CA GLN A 183 -17.56 1.17 -10.38
C GLN A 183 -16.99 1.88 -11.62
N GLY A 184 -16.57 1.14 -12.67
CA GLY A 184 -15.93 1.70 -13.86
C GLY A 184 -14.52 2.27 -13.58
N MET A 185 -13.86 1.81 -12.55
CA MET A 185 -12.56 2.32 -12.10
C MET A 185 -11.37 1.40 -12.45
N LEU A 186 -11.63 0.18 -12.91
CA LEU A 186 -10.57 -0.82 -13.09
C LEU A 186 -9.59 -0.41 -14.19
N ASP A 187 -10.06 0.21 -15.26
CA ASP A 187 -9.21 0.60 -16.38
C ASP A 187 -8.24 1.75 -16.01
N ASP A 188 -8.62 2.57 -15.02
CA ASP A 188 -7.81 3.69 -14.52
C ASP A 188 -7.08 3.35 -13.21
N THR A 189 -7.17 2.11 -12.73
CA THR A 189 -6.57 1.69 -11.46
C THR A 189 -5.69 0.47 -11.65
N LEU A 190 -4.38 0.67 -11.59
CA LEU A 190 -3.43 -0.44 -11.59
C LEU A 190 -3.39 -1.12 -10.22
N VAL A 191 -3.68 -2.41 -10.19
CA VAL A 191 -3.57 -3.25 -9.00
C VAL A 191 -2.37 -4.17 -9.15
N VAL A 192 -1.39 -4.05 -8.24
CA VAL A 192 -0.19 -4.89 -8.19
C VAL A 192 -0.17 -5.67 -6.88
N VAL A 193 -0.02 -7.00 -6.95
CA VAL A 193 0.12 -7.87 -5.80
C VAL A 193 1.45 -8.59 -5.88
N MET A 194 2.31 -8.41 -4.89
CA MET A 194 3.65 -8.98 -4.87
C MET A 194 4.16 -9.14 -3.43
N GLY A 195 5.16 -10.00 -3.26
CA GLY A 195 6.02 -10.03 -2.09
C GLY A 195 7.35 -9.34 -2.37
N GLU A 196 8.21 -9.26 -1.36
CA GLU A 196 9.55 -8.69 -1.46
C GLU A 196 10.52 -9.61 -2.23
N PHE A 197 10.33 -10.93 -2.08
CA PHE A 197 11.08 -12.01 -2.76
C PHE A 197 10.28 -13.32 -2.65
N GLY A 198 10.79 -14.37 -3.30
CA GLY A 198 10.18 -15.70 -3.27
C GLY A 198 10.56 -16.52 -2.03
N ARG A 199 10.12 -17.77 -2.05
CA ARG A 199 10.36 -18.75 -0.98
C ARG A 199 11.03 -19.99 -1.57
N THR A 200 11.85 -20.68 -0.75
CA THR A 200 12.57 -21.88 -1.20
C THR A 200 11.63 -22.91 -1.82
N PRO A 201 12.02 -23.55 -2.94
CA PRO A 201 11.19 -24.57 -3.60
C PRO A 201 10.88 -25.76 -2.70
N LYS A 202 11.79 -26.09 -1.79
CA LYS A 202 11.66 -27.20 -0.83
C LYS A 202 11.25 -26.67 0.55
N LEU A 203 10.48 -27.46 1.28
CA LEU A 203 10.17 -27.21 2.68
C LEU A 203 11.43 -27.44 3.54
N ASN A 204 11.59 -26.62 4.55
CA ASN A 204 12.58 -26.82 5.60
C ASN A 204 12.09 -27.85 6.65
N THR A 205 12.92 -28.17 7.63
CA THR A 205 12.60 -29.16 8.69
C THR A 205 11.47 -28.75 9.61
N ARG A 206 11.05 -27.49 9.59
CA ARG A 206 9.92 -26.97 10.37
C ARG A 206 8.62 -26.90 9.57
N GLY A 207 8.59 -27.48 8.36
CA GLY A 207 7.43 -27.46 7.48
C GLY A 207 7.12 -26.07 6.89
N GLY A 208 8.11 -25.20 6.85
CA GLY A 208 8.03 -23.87 6.25
C GLY A 208 8.91 -23.71 5.01
N ARG A 209 8.99 -22.49 4.49
CA ARG A 209 9.88 -22.10 3.41
C ARG A 209 10.71 -20.90 3.84
N ASP A 210 12.00 -20.91 3.52
CA ASP A 210 12.90 -19.82 3.80
C ASP A 210 12.96 -18.82 2.62
N HIS A 211 13.70 -17.73 2.78
CA HIS A 211 13.82 -16.69 1.76
C HIS A 211 14.54 -17.21 0.51
N TRP A 212 14.00 -16.90 -0.66
CA TRP A 212 14.56 -17.28 -1.96
C TRP A 212 14.42 -16.16 -2.98
N PRO A 213 15.40 -15.25 -3.07
CA PRO A 213 15.27 -14.05 -3.91
C PRO A 213 15.36 -14.32 -5.41
N ARG A 214 15.70 -15.53 -5.84
CA ARG A 214 15.94 -15.86 -7.24
C ARG A 214 14.69 -15.99 -8.08
N VAL A 215 13.57 -16.44 -7.47
CA VAL A 215 12.30 -16.66 -8.18
C VAL A 215 11.14 -16.21 -7.31
N PHE A 216 10.33 -15.34 -7.87
CA PHE A 216 9.04 -14.95 -7.27
C PHE A 216 8.07 -14.49 -8.35
N SER A 217 6.82 -14.29 -7.99
CA SER A 217 5.76 -13.88 -8.91
C SER A 217 5.11 -12.59 -8.45
N ALA A 218 4.64 -11.81 -9.40
CA ALA A 218 3.77 -10.67 -9.17
C ALA A 218 2.49 -10.82 -10.01
N LEU A 219 1.39 -10.25 -9.53
CA LEU A 219 0.11 -10.20 -10.25
C LEU A 219 -0.20 -8.76 -10.59
N PHE A 220 -0.66 -8.53 -11.81
CA PHE A 220 -1.11 -7.24 -12.31
C PHE A 220 -2.57 -7.34 -12.76
N ALA A 221 -3.36 -6.31 -12.47
CA ALA A 221 -4.72 -6.20 -12.97
C ALA A 221 -5.13 -4.72 -13.11
N GLY A 222 -5.97 -4.43 -14.10
CA GLY A 222 -6.43 -3.08 -14.37
C GLY A 222 -5.35 -2.13 -14.89
N GLY A 223 -5.63 -0.83 -14.94
CA GLY A 223 -4.67 0.18 -15.42
C GLY A 223 -4.19 -0.05 -16.87
N GLY A 224 -5.03 -0.62 -17.72
CA GLY A 224 -4.68 -0.92 -19.13
C GLY A 224 -3.88 -2.20 -19.34
N VAL A 225 -3.58 -2.97 -18.27
CA VAL A 225 -2.82 -4.22 -18.40
C VAL A 225 -3.61 -5.28 -19.15
N ALA A 226 -2.98 -5.90 -20.14
CA ALA A 226 -3.55 -7.03 -20.88
C ALA A 226 -3.70 -8.25 -19.97
N GLY A 227 -4.94 -8.61 -19.64
CA GLY A 227 -5.26 -9.69 -18.73
C GLY A 227 -5.20 -11.08 -19.35
N GLY A 228 -5.24 -12.12 -18.48
CA GLY A 228 -5.31 -13.53 -18.91
C GLY A 228 -3.99 -14.13 -19.38
N GLN A 229 -2.88 -13.48 -19.08
CA GLN A 229 -1.54 -13.91 -19.50
C GLN A 229 -0.71 -14.44 -18.32
N ILE A 230 0.22 -15.33 -18.63
CA ILE A 230 1.32 -15.72 -17.75
C ILE A 230 2.61 -15.34 -18.48
N ILE A 231 3.41 -14.47 -17.87
CA ILE A 231 4.63 -13.92 -18.44
C ILE A 231 5.84 -14.51 -17.70
N GLY A 232 6.70 -15.18 -18.44
CA GLY A 232 7.89 -15.84 -17.88
C GLY A 232 7.59 -17.15 -17.15
N ALA A 233 8.63 -17.93 -16.93
CA ALA A 233 8.56 -19.18 -16.19
C ALA A 233 9.86 -19.48 -15.44
N SER A 234 9.77 -20.25 -14.36
CA SER A 234 10.92 -20.84 -13.69
C SER A 234 11.37 -22.13 -14.38
N ASP A 235 12.53 -22.64 -13.96
CA ASP A 235 12.94 -23.99 -14.27
C ASP A 235 12.00 -25.02 -13.63
N ARG A 236 12.20 -26.31 -13.96
CA ARG A 236 11.35 -27.40 -13.49
C ARG A 236 11.34 -27.57 -11.97
N THR A 237 12.36 -27.10 -11.28
CA THR A 237 12.48 -27.22 -9.82
C THR A 237 12.02 -25.96 -9.08
N GLY A 238 11.72 -24.87 -9.80
CA GLY A 238 11.35 -23.58 -9.21
C GLY A 238 12.52 -22.86 -8.54
N GLU A 239 13.75 -23.20 -8.92
CA GLU A 239 14.97 -22.65 -8.30
C GLU A 239 15.50 -21.40 -9.02
N SER A 240 15.28 -21.28 -10.31
CA SER A 240 15.78 -20.17 -11.12
C SER A 240 14.79 -19.77 -12.20
N PRO A 241 14.77 -18.49 -12.62
CA PRO A 241 14.04 -18.07 -13.81
C PRO A 241 14.64 -18.76 -15.03
N LYS A 242 13.78 -19.20 -15.97
CA LYS A 242 14.20 -19.86 -17.20
C LYS A 242 13.74 -19.12 -18.43
N ASP A 243 12.44 -18.93 -18.55
CA ASP A 243 11.84 -18.29 -19.71
C ASP A 243 11.49 -16.82 -19.38
N ASN A 244 11.85 -15.90 -20.27
CA ASN A 244 11.62 -14.46 -20.12
C ASN A 244 11.90 -13.95 -18.70
N PRO A 245 13.15 -14.01 -18.21
CA PRO A 245 13.49 -13.57 -16.86
C PRO A 245 13.23 -12.08 -16.70
N ILE A 246 12.52 -11.73 -15.65
CA ILE A 246 12.15 -10.35 -15.29
C ILE A 246 12.86 -9.99 -13.99
N THR A 247 13.54 -8.86 -13.96
CA THR A 247 14.20 -8.34 -12.77
C THR A 247 13.27 -7.42 -11.96
N PRO A 248 13.55 -7.19 -10.67
CA PRO A 248 12.82 -6.16 -9.90
C PRO A 248 12.91 -4.77 -10.53
N ALA A 249 14.00 -4.47 -11.22
CA ALA A 249 14.18 -3.21 -11.92
C ALA A 249 13.27 -3.10 -13.17
N ASP A 250 13.07 -4.19 -13.91
CA ASP A 250 12.12 -4.25 -15.02
C ASP A 250 10.68 -4.12 -14.52
N LEU A 251 10.38 -4.76 -13.38
CA LEU A 251 9.08 -4.63 -12.75
C LEU A 251 8.78 -3.17 -12.35
N ALA A 252 9.73 -2.51 -11.71
CA ALA A 252 9.61 -1.10 -11.35
C ALA A 252 9.47 -0.20 -12.59
N ALA A 253 10.26 -0.45 -13.65
CA ALA A 253 10.16 0.28 -14.91
C ALA A 253 8.77 0.13 -15.55
N SER A 254 8.22 -1.07 -15.52
CA SER A 254 6.88 -1.35 -16.04
C SER A 254 5.77 -0.66 -15.24
N ILE A 255 5.87 -0.66 -13.90
CA ILE A 255 4.92 0.07 -13.04
C ILE A 255 4.98 1.57 -13.35
N TYR A 256 6.16 2.17 -13.43
CA TYR A 256 6.28 3.60 -13.78
C TYR A 256 5.68 3.88 -15.16
N HIS A 257 5.99 3.05 -16.15
CA HIS A 257 5.46 3.20 -17.50
C HIS A 257 3.93 3.16 -17.52
N LEU A 258 3.30 2.18 -16.85
CA LEU A 258 1.85 2.05 -16.73
C LEU A 258 1.20 3.24 -16.00
N LEU A 259 1.94 3.90 -15.11
CA LEU A 259 1.52 5.14 -14.46
C LEU A 259 1.78 6.41 -15.31
N GLY A 260 2.25 6.26 -16.54
CA GLY A 260 2.60 7.40 -17.41
C GLY A 260 3.89 8.12 -17.01
N ILE A 261 4.71 7.53 -16.17
CA ILE A 261 5.98 8.09 -15.69
C ILE A 261 7.13 7.48 -16.51
N ASN A 262 7.98 8.32 -17.07
CA ASN A 262 9.17 7.83 -17.78
C ASN A 262 10.15 7.16 -16.79
N PRO A 263 10.43 5.84 -16.90
CA PRO A 263 11.31 5.12 -15.98
C PRO A 263 12.75 5.64 -15.94
N THR A 264 13.19 6.34 -16.98
CA THR A 264 14.55 6.88 -17.07
C THR A 264 14.69 8.26 -16.40
N THR A 265 13.59 8.82 -15.90
CA THR A 265 13.60 10.12 -15.19
C THR A 265 14.60 10.10 -14.03
N GLN A 266 15.24 11.21 -13.80
CA GLN A 266 16.17 11.42 -12.70
C GLN A 266 15.57 12.40 -11.69
N LEU A 267 15.72 12.08 -10.42
CA LEU A 267 15.35 12.95 -9.32
C LEU A 267 16.63 13.51 -8.66
N PRO A 268 16.68 14.80 -8.33
CA PRO A 268 17.80 15.34 -7.58
C PRO A 268 17.73 14.86 -6.12
N THR A 269 18.87 14.46 -5.58
CA THR A 269 19.04 14.27 -4.14
C THR A 269 19.27 15.62 -3.44
N SER A 270 19.23 15.64 -2.12
CA SER A 270 19.48 16.86 -1.34
C SER A 270 20.87 17.47 -1.57
N ASP A 271 21.86 16.66 -1.97
CA ASP A 271 23.22 17.10 -2.36
C ASP A 271 23.36 17.38 -3.87
N GLY A 272 22.25 17.41 -4.61
CA GLY A 272 22.20 17.75 -6.04
C GLY A 272 22.58 16.62 -6.99
N ARG A 273 22.85 15.40 -6.52
CA ARG A 273 23.16 14.26 -7.39
C ARG A 273 21.90 13.72 -8.05
N PRO A 274 21.91 13.47 -9.37
CA PRO A 274 20.77 12.88 -10.04
C PRO A 274 20.71 11.37 -9.75
N VAL A 275 19.55 10.90 -9.24
CA VAL A 275 19.27 9.47 -9.05
C VAL A 275 18.15 9.07 -10.02
N ARG A 276 18.41 8.04 -10.84
CA ARG A 276 17.41 7.51 -11.77
C ARG A 276 16.31 6.78 -11.01
N LEU A 277 15.07 6.85 -11.50
CA LEU A 277 13.94 6.08 -10.96
C LEU A 277 14.16 4.58 -11.06
N THR A 278 14.81 4.12 -12.16
CA THR A 278 15.22 2.73 -12.34
C THR A 278 16.67 2.65 -12.79
N PRO A 279 17.38 1.56 -12.45
CA PRO A 279 18.75 1.32 -12.93
C PRO A 279 18.87 1.40 -14.45
N ALA A 280 20.07 1.73 -14.96
CA ALA A 280 20.34 1.70 -16.39
C ALA A 280 20.17 0.28 -16.93
N GLY A 281 19.54 0.14 -18.10
CA GLY A 281 19.27 -1.16 -18.70
C GLY A 281 17.96 -1.83 -18.25
N SER A 282 17.22 -1.23 -17.31
CA SER A 282 15.86 -1.71 -16.99
C SER A 282 14.96 -1.61 -18.21
N ARG A 283 14.18 -2.64 -18.46
CA ARG A 283 13.22 -2.72 -19.58
C ARG A 283 11.78 -2.67 -19.09
N VAL A 284 10.89 -2.10 -19.88
CA VAL A 284 9.45 -2.25 -19.70
C VAL A 284 9.04 -3.63 -20.22
N ILE A 285 8.20 -4.34 -19.47
CA ILE A 285 7.65 -5.64 -19.86
C ILE A 285 6.54 -5.37 -20.89
N SER A 286 6.86 -5.55 -22.16
CA SER A 286 5.96 -5.22 -23.28
C SER A 286 4.65 -6.02 -23.28
N GLU A 287 4.67 -7.20 -22.69
CA GLU A 287 3.50 -8.09 -22.61
C GLU A 287 2.44 -7.57 -21.61
N LEU A 288 2.77 -6.59 -20.79
CA LEU A 288 1.81 -5.95 -19.87
C LEU A 288 0.97 -4.85 -20.54
N THR A 289 1.41 -4.33 -21.70
CA THR A 289 0.82 -3.17 -22.38
C THR A 289 0.07 -3.54 -23.65
#